data_f67f45b9918e991a31ba58c899094f7a
#
_entry.id   f67f45b9918e991a31ba58c899094f7a
#
_cell.length_a   1.000
_cell.length_b   1.000
_cell.length_c   1.000
_cell.angle_alpha   90.00
_cell.angle_beta   90.00
_cell.angle_gamma   90.00
#
_symmetry.space_group_name_H-M   'P 1'
#
loop_
_entity.id
_entity.type
_entity.pdbx_description
1 polymer ?
#
loop_
_entity_poly.entity_id
_entity_poly.type
_entity_poly.pdbx_seq_one_letter_code
_entity_poly.pdbx_strand_id
1 'polypeptide(L)'
;ATLSAANDAKNTDGLAARLTGPQLEIHTARIAIAQKTGSVSKFATIPEDIAQTVIPTDSGWPRSVFTITTTTEDQQSKRLLVLTQDSARQNYKLWGVARLFQGAKLPNFAVPKIGSQMGTAKDTGLTMTPQEAVTQYADVLTNGANSQYAANFADDKLRQTIAEQTQNV
;
A
#
# COMPACT_ATOMS: atom_id res chain seq x y z
N ALA A 1 -14.33 11.34 1.02
CA ALA A 1 -15.51 11.91 0.30
C ALA A 1 -15.72 11.20 -1.06
N THR A 2 -14.86 11.36 -2.11
CA THR A 2 -15.10 10.78 -3.45
C THR A 2 -15.24 9.25 -3.42
N LEU A 3 -14.37 8.55 -2.71
CA LEU A 3 -14.41 7.09 -2.59
C LEU A 3 -15.68 6.62 -1.88
N SER A 4 -16.04 7.28 -0.79
CA SER A 4 -17.27 6.98 -0.03
C SER A 4 -18.49 7.17 -0.91
N ALA A 5 -18.60 8.31 -1.59
CA ALA A 5 -19.71 8.57 -2.50
C ALA A 5 -19.83 7.52 -3.63
N ALA A 6 -18.70 7.11 -4.21
CA ALA A 6 -18.68 6.06 -5.23
C ALA A 6 -19.11 4.69 -4.68
N ASN A 7 -18.72 4.35 -3.46
CA ASN A 7 -19.15 3.12 -2.78
C ASN A 7 -20.65 3.13 -2.50
N ASP A 8 -21.15 4.23 -1.96
CA ASP A 8 -22.57 4.38 -1.59
C ASP A 8 -23.49 4.33 -2.81
N ALA A 9 -23.09 5.03 -3.87
CA ALA A 9 -23.81 5.05 -5.14
C ALA A 9 -23.56 3.80 -6.02
N LYS A 10 -22.55 2.98 -5.67
CA LYS A 10 -22.06 1.89 -6.52
C LYS A 10 -21.78 2.35 -7.95
N ASN A 11 -21.16 3.52 -8.08
CA ASN A 11 -20.88 4.19 -9.36
C ASN A 11 -19.40 4.60 -9.43
N THR A 12 -18.83 4.53 -10.63
CA THR A 12 -17.43 4.89 -10.89
C THR A 12 -17.23 6.36 -11.28
N ASP A 13 -18.32 7.12 -11.39
CA ASP A 13 -18.28 8.52 -11.79
C ASP A 13 -17.40 9.34 -10.84
N GLY A 14 -16.50 10.12 -11.41
CA GLY A 14 -15.57 10.95 -10.65
C GLY A 14 -14.38 10.23 -9.99
N LEU A 15 -14.29 8.90 -10.03
CA LEU A 15 -13.16 8.16 -9.45
C LEU A 15 -11.83 8.58 -10.07
N ALA A 16 -11.75 8.72 -11.39
CA ALA A 16 -10.53 9.10 -12.10
C ALA A 16 -10.00 10.50 -11.75
N ALA A 17 -10.83 11.34 -11.14
CA ALA A 17 -10.39 12.64 -10.61
C ALA A 17 -9.51 12.50 -9.35
N ARG A 18 -9.63 11.40 -8.61
CA ARG A 18 -8.96 11.17 -7.32
C ARG A 18 -8.16 9.88 -7.24
N LEU A 19 -8.40 8.92 -8.14
CA LEU A 19 -7.68 7.67 -8.25
C LEU A 19 -6.94 7.61 -9.59
N THR A 20 -5.87 6.82 -9.62
CA THR A 20 -5.08 6.57 -10.85
C THR A 20 -4.41 5.19 -10.77
N GLY A 21 -3.92 4.70 -11.90
CA GLY A 21 -3.17 3.45 -12.00
C GLY A 21 -3.90 2.25 -11.37
N PRO A 22 -3.16 1.36 -10.70
CA PRO A 22 -3.71 0.11 -10.16
C PRO A 22 -4.91 0.34 -9.23
N GLN A 23 -4.90 1.41 -8.45
CA GLN A 23 -5.99 1.66 -7.51
C GLN A 23 -7.29 2.05 -8.21
N LEU A 24 -7.22 2.76 -9.32
CA LEU A 24 -8.40 3.07 -10.12
C LEU A 24 -9.01 1.78 -10.70
N GLU A 25 -8.18 0.91 -11.27
CA GLU A 25 -8.63 -0.38 -11.84
C GLU A 25 -9.27 -1.29 -10.78
N ILE A 26 -8.58 -1.48 -9.65
CA ILE A 26 -9.08 -2.30 -8.54
C ILE A 26 -10.42 -1.75 -8.01
N HIS A 27 -10.53 -0.43 -7.85
CA HIS A 27 -11.75 0.14 -7.29
C HIS A 27 -12.92 0.08 -8.28
N THR A 28 -12.64 0.30 -9.56
CA THR A 28 -13.62 0.11 -10.63
C THR A 28 -14.15 -1.33 -10.66
N ALA A 29 -13.27 -2.32 -10.58
CA ALA A 29 -13.67 -3.72 -10.50
C ALA A 29 -14.51 -4.03 -9.25
N ARG A 30 -14.15 -3.46 -8.09
CA ARG A 30 -14.94 -3.61 -6.84
C ARG A 30 -16.35 -3.03 -6.98
N ILE A 31 -16.49 -1.87 -7.59
CA ILE A 31 -17.81 -1.27 -7.87
C ILE A 31 -18.62 -2.17 -8.81
N ALA A 32 -18.03 -2.70 -9.87
CA ALA A 32 -18.71 -3.61 -10.79
C ALA A 32 -19.20 -4.89 -10.08
N ILE A 33 -18.42 -5.43 -9.15
CA ILE A 33 -18.83 -6.55 -8.30
C ILE A 33 -19.98 -6.11 -7.37
N ALA A 34 -19.88 -4.95 -6.74
CA ALA A 34 -20.91 -4.43 -5.83
C ALA A 34 -22.26 -4.19 -6.55
N GLN A 35 -22.23 -3.76 -7.80
CA GLN A 35 -23.45 -3.63 -8.64
C GLN A 35 -24.13 -4.98 -8.85
N LYS A 36 -23.37 -6.06 -9.01
CA LYS A 36 -23.92 -7.41 -9.22
C LYS A 36 -24.36 -8.10 -7.92
N THR A 37 -23.62 -7.88 -6.85
CA THR A 37 -23.84 -8.57 -5.55
C THR A 37 -24.72 -7.78 -4.58
N GLY A 38 -24.99 -6.50 -4.88
CA GLY A 38 -25.73 -5.61 -4.00
C GLY A 38 -24.92 -5.04 -2.83
N SER A 39 -23.70 -5.52 -2.58
CA SER A 39 -22.88 -5.12 -1.42
C SER A 39 -21.49 -4.65 -1.81
N VAL A 40 -21.01 -3.61 -1.14
CA VAL A 40 -19.63 -3.12 -1.27
C VAL A 40 -18.74 -3.87 -0.29
N SER A 41 -17.61 -4.35 -0.77
CA SER A 41 -16.60 -4.98 0.10
C SER A 41 -16.13 -3.99 1.17
N LYS A 42 -16.10 -4.43 2.44
CA LYS A 42 -15.54 -3.65 3.56
C LYS A 42 -14.07 -3.22 3.32
N PHE A 43 -13.35 -3.92 2.46
CA PHE A 43 -11.98 -3.55 2.07
C PHE A 43 -11.91 -2.37 1.08
N ALA A 44 -13.03 -1.93 0.53
CA ALA A 44 -13.11 -0.73 -0.30
C ALA A 44 -13.08 0.56 0.51
N THR A 45 -13.37 0.49 1.82
CA THR A 45 -13.32 1.64 2.72
C THR A 45 -11.89 1.91 3.18
N ILE A 46 -11.51 3.18 3.19
CA ILE A 46 -10.22 3.66 3.67
C ILE A 46 -10.48 4.54 4.89
N PRO A 47 -9.80 4.29 6.04
CA PRO A 47 -9.88 5.17 7.19
C PRO A 47 -9.47 6.61 6.83
N GLU A 48 -10.18 7.60 7.36
CA GLU A 48 -9.92 9.02 7.04
C GLU A 48 -8.83 9.62 7.92
N ASP A 49 -8.65 9.09 9.14
CA ASP A 49 -7.65 9.59 10.08
C ASP A 49 -6.25 9.12 9.71
N ILE A 50 -5.34 10.06 9.62
CA ILE A 50 -3.94 9.85 9.24
C ILE A 50 -3.07 9.81 10.50
N ALA A 51 -2.37 8.70 10.69
CA ALA A 51 -1.40 8.53 11.77
C ALA A 51 -0.04 9.14 11.41
N GLN A 52 0.36 9.02 10.14
CA GLN A 52 1.67 9.49 9.68
C GLN A 52 1.64 9.83 8.19
N THR A 53 2.39 10.88 7.83
CA THR A 53 2.63 11.26 6.43
C THR A 53 4.13 11.30 6.18
N VAL A 54 4.57 10.69 5.08
CA VAL A 54 5.96 10.70 4.62
C VAL A 54 6.01 11.47 3.31
N ILE A 55 6.77 12.55 3.30
CA ILE A 55 6.94 13.40 2.12
C ILE A 55 8.38 13.23 1.62
N PRO A 56 8.56 12.67 0.42
CA PRO A 56 9.86 12.61 -0.23
C PRO A 56 10.47 14.00 -0.47
N THR A 57 11.80 14.08 -0.41
CA THR A 57 12.54 15.34 -0.64
C THR A 57 12.93 15.56 -2.10
N ASP A 58 12.67 14.59 -2.97
CA ASP A 58 12.92 14.70 -4.40
C ASP A 58 12.08 15.82 -5.04
N SER A 59 12.67 16.55 -5.98
CA SER A 59 12.06 17.71 -6.62
C SER A 59 11.45 17.42 -8.00
N GLY A 60 11.61 16.20 -8.51
CA GLY A 60 11.13 15.78 -9.83
C GLY A 60 9.62 15.55 -9.90
N TRP A 61 9.14 15.24 -11.08
CA TRP A 61 7.77 14.79 -11.36
C TRP A 61 7.80 13.39 -11.96
N PRO A 62 6.83 12.50 -11.67
CA PRO A 62 5.71 12.70 -10.72
C PRO A 62 6.19 12.76 -9.27
N ARG A 63 5.47 13.49 -8.43
CA ARG A 63 5.69 13.50 -6.98
C ARG A 63 4.86 12.44 -6.29
N SER A 64 5.40 11.87 -5.23
CA SER A 64 4.70 10.90 -4.40
C SER A 64 4.56 11.40 -2.96
N VAL A 65 3.50 10.98 -2.29
CA VAL A 65 3.30 11.13 -0.85
C VAL A 65 2.80 9.80 -0.32
N PHE A 66 3.34 9.38 0.81
CA PHE A 66 2.90 8.17 1.49
C PHE A 66 2.19 8.57 2.78
N THR A 67 1.01 8.00 3.02
CA THR A 67 0.28 8.22 4.26
C THR A 67 -0.09 6.90 4.90
N ILE A 68 -0.05 6.87 6.22
CA ILE A 68 -0.44 5.71 7.02
C ILE A 68 -1.65 6.13 7.84
N THR A 69 -2.74 5.40 7.69
CA THR A 69 -3.97 5.66 8.43
C THR A 69 -3.88 5.15 9.87
N THR A 70 -4.76 5.64 10.72
CA THR A 70 -4.99 5.04 12.04
C THR A 70 -5.73 3.70 11.90
N THR A 71 -5.78 2.93 12.97
CA THR A 71 -6.72 1.82 13.11
C THR A 71 -8.12 2.41 13.36
N THR A 72 -9.15 1.88 12.72
CA THR A 72 -10.53 2.32 12.91
C THR A 72 -11.16 1.67 14.16
N GLU A 73 -12.30 2.22 14.62
CA GLU A 73 -13.04 1.68 15.77
C GLU A 73 -13.51 0.23 15.55
N ASP A 74 -13.78 -0.16 14.31
CA ASP A 74 -14.07 -1.55 13.91
C ASP A 74 -12.80 -2.42 13.80
N GLN A 75 -11.68 -1.95 14.33
CA GLN A 75 -10.35 -2.59 14.33
C GLN A 75 -9.83 -2.95 12.93
N GLN A 76 -10.23 -2.23 11.91
CA GLN A 76 -9.62 -2.39 10.59
C GLN A 76 -8.13 -2.01 10.67
N SER A 77 -7.31 -2.86 10.07
CA SER A 77 -5.86 -2.62 10.02
C SER A 77 -5.54 -1.32 9.30
N LYS A 78 -4.45 -0.69 9.72
CA LYS A 78 -3.87 0.49 9.07
C LYS A 78 -3.70 0.25 7.57
N ARG A 79 -3.80 1.33 6.80
CA ARG A 79 -3.53 1.35 5.36
C ARG A 79 -2.31 2.22 5.09
N LEU A 80 -1.41 1.72 4.26
CA LEU A 80 -0.42 2.53 3.58
C LEU A 80 -1.06 3.01 2.28
N LEU A 81 -1.17 4.32 2.12
CA LEU A 81 -1.70 4.96 0.91
C LEU A 81 -0.52 5.57 0.15
N VAL A 82 -0.47 5.30 -1.14
CA VAL A 82 0.47 5.93 -2.07
C VAL A 82 -0.31 6.91 -2.93
N LEU A 83 0.02 8.18 -2.81
CA LEU A 83 -0.56 9.24 -3.62
C LEU A 83 0.49 9.76 -4.60
N THR A 84 0.08 10.01 -5.83
CA THR A 84 0.95 10.56 -6.87
C THR A 84 0.36 11.82 -7.48
N GLN A 85 1.23 12.72 -7.89
CA GLN A 85 0.88 13.97 -8.58
C GLN A 85 1.79 14.10 -9.80
N ASP A 86 1.24 14.16 -10.99
CA ASP A 86 2.01 14.15 -12.24
C ASP A 86 2.60 15.53 -12.58
N SER A 87 1.98 16.60 -12.11
CA SER A 87 2.47 17.99 -12.31
C SER A 87 1.89 18.92 -11.25
N ALA A 88 2.49 20.11 -11.10
CA ALA A 88 2.07 21.14 -10.14
C ALA A 88 0.62 21.61 -10.30
N ARG A 89 0.03 21.44 -11.50
CA ARG A 89 -1.35 21.86 -11.79
C ARG A 89 -2.38 20.75 -11.62
N GLN A 90 -1.94 19.54 -11.28
CA GLN A 90 -2.84 18.41 -11.04
C GLN A 90 -2.99 18.14 -9.55
N ASN A 91 -4.12 17.56 -9.19
CA ASN A 91 -4.32 17.08 -7.83
C ASN A 91 -3.53 15.79 -7.58
N TYR A 92 -3.17 15.56 -6.31
CA TYR A 92 -2.75 14.22 -5.91
C TYR A 92 -3.89 13.22 -6.13
N LYS A 93 -3.52 12.06 -6.67
CA LYS A 93 -4.42 10.93 -6.89
C LYS A 93 -3.91 9.71 -6.13
N LEU A 94 -4.83 8.94 -5.60
CA LEU A 94 -4.52 7.69 -4.96
C LEU A 94 -4.10 6.65 -6.00
N TRP A 95 -2.84 6.24 -5.96
CA TRP A 95 -2.25 5.27 -6.88
C TRP A 95 -2.30 3.85 -6.33
N GLY A 96 -2.15 3.69 -5.01
CA GLY A 96 -2.12 2.37 -4.39
C GLY A 96 -2.52 2.40 -2.92
N VAL A 97 -3.05 1.29 -2.46
CA VAL A 97 -3.42 1.03 -1.07
C VAL A 97 -2.92 -0.34 -0.66
N ALA A 98 -2.07 -0.39 0.36
CA ALA A 98 -1.65 -1.63 0.98
C ALA A 98 -2.24 -1.72 2.39
N ARG A 99 -2.88 -2.85 2.71
CA ARG A 99 -3.33 -3.14 4.07
C ARG A 99 -2.16 -3.70 4.87
N LEU A 100 -1.84 -3.05 5.98
CA LEU A 100 -0.79 -3.53 6.87
C LEU A 100 -1.32 -4.68 7.72
N PHE A 101 -0.48 -5.65 7.99
CA PHE A 101 -0.81 -6.69 8.96
C PHE A 101 -0.98 -6.10 10.37
N GLN A 102 -1.86 -6.67 11.15
CA GLN A 102 -2.03 -6.28 12.56
C GLN A 102 -0.70 -6.44 13.29
N GLY A 103 -0.31 -5.42 14.07
CA GLY A 103 0.95 -5.42 14.78
C GLY A 103 2.18 -5.07 13.93
N ALA A 104 2.02 -4.75 12.64
CA ALA A 104 3.13 -4.31 11.80
C ALA A 104 3.82 -3.09 12.42
N LYS A 105 5.12 -3.22 12.66
CA LYS A 105 5.97 -2.12 13.15
C LYS A 105 6.51 -1.37 11.94
N LEU A 106 6.33 -0.07 11.94
CA LEU A 106 6.87 0.81 10.92
C LEU A 106 8.09 1.54 11.48
N PRO A 107 9.08 1.86 10.63
CA PRO A 107 10.19 2.69 11.06
C PRO A 107 9.70 4.11 11.39
N ASN A 108 10.53 4.83 12.13
CA ASN A 108 10.32 6.26 12.34
C ASN A 108 10.74 7.02 11.07
N PHE A 109 9.83 7.78 10.52
CA PHE A 109 10.10 8.66 9.39
C PHE A 109 10.35 10.08 9.86
N ALA A 110 11.06 10.87 9.06
CA ALA A 110 11.21 12.28 9.31
C ALA A 110 9.84 12.99 9.27
N VAL A 111 9.69 14.04 10.07
CA VAL A 111 8.46 14.85 10.05
C VAL A 111 8.26 15.47 8.65
N PRO A 112 7.02 15.67 8.19
CA PRO A 112 6.73 16.17 6.85
C PRO A 112 7.45 17.48 6.48
N LYS A 113 7.71 18.35 7.46
CA LYS A 113 8.42 19.62 7.24
C LYS A 113 9.88 19.43 6.83
N ILE A 114 10.52 18.35 7.30
CA ILE A 114 11.90 18.00 6.94
C ILE A 114 11.90 17.16 5.65
N GLY A 115 10.95 16.25 5.52
CA GLY A 115 10.86 15.29 4.45
C GLY A 115 11.80 14.09 4.64
N SER A 116 11.63 13.08 3.82
CA SER A 116 12.42 11.85 3.82
C SER A 116 13.12 11.66 2.48
N GLN A 117 14.43 11.42 2.52
CA GLN A 117 15.16 11.07 1.31
C GLN A 117 14.68 9.72 0.80
N MET A 118 14.35 9.64 -0.48
CA MET A 118 14.02 8.37 -1.14
C MET A 118 15.29 7.66 -1.54
N GLY A 119 15.31 6.35 -1.27
CA GLY A 119 16.37 5.48 -1.76
C GLY A 119 16.15 5.04 -3.20
N THR A 120 17.17 4.43 -3.77
CA THR A 120 17.14 3.80 -5.09
C THR A 120 17.26 2.28 -4.98
N ALA A 121 16.91 1.57 -6.04
CA ALA A 121 17.02 0.11 -6.09
C ALA A 121 18.46 -0.41 -5.88
N LYS A 122 19.45 0.44 -6.12
CA LYS A 122 20.89 0.10 -6.10
C LYS A 122 21.67 0.79 -4.98
N ASP A 123 21.00 1.37 -4.00
CA ASP A 123 21.68 2.02 -2.88
C ASP A 123 22.62 1.05 -2.17
N THR A 124 23.80 1.52 -1.89
CA THR A 124 24.86 0.79 -1.17
C THR A 124 24.93 1.21 0.29
N GLY A 125 25.71 0.48 1.10
CA GLY A 125 25.86 0.76 2.53
C GLY A 125 24.83 0.06 3.42
N LEU A 126 23.96 -0.74 2.83
CA LEU A 126 23.04 -1.65 3.50
C LEU A 126 23.61 -3.08 3.48
N THR A 127 23.04 -4.00 4.25
CA THR A 127 23.43 -5.43 4.24
C THR A 127 23.25 -6.03 2.83
N MET A 128 22.25 -5.58 2.11
CA MET A 128 22.01 -5.88 0.69
C MET A 128 21.31 -4.68 0.05
N THR A 129 21.39 -4.54 -1.26
CA THR A 129 20.67 -3.48 -1.96
C THR A 129 19.16 -3.70 -1.88
N PRO A 130 18.33 -2.64 -1.97
CA PRO A 130 16.88 -2.79 -2.00
C PRO A 130 16.38 -3.74 -3.09
N GLN A 131 17.01 -3.74 -4.26
CA GLN A 131 16.69 -4.66 -5.35
C GLN A 131 16.98 -6.12 -4.99
N GLU A 132 18.14 -6.39 -4.40
CA GLU A 132 18.48 -7.74 -3.93
C GLU A 132 17.52 -8.21 -2.85
N ALA A 133 17.17 -7.35 -1.90
CA ALA A 133 16.21 -7.68 -0.85
C ALA A 133 14.85 -8.12 -1.43
N VAL A 134 14.32 -7.36 -2.39
CA VAL A 134 13.03 -7.72 -3.04
C VAL A 134 13.15 -9.04 -3.82
N THR A 135 14.24 -9.22 -4.57
CA THR A 135 14.46 -10.44 -5.37
C THR A 135 14.60 -11.68 -4.49
N GLN A 136 15.43 -11.58 -3.44
CA GLN A 136 15.64 -12.69 -2.50
C GLN A 136 14.38 -12.99 -1.70
N TYR A 137 13.64 -11.96 -1.27
CA TYR A 137 12.39 -12.17 -0.55
C TYR A 137 11.30 -12.80 -1.43
N ALA A 138 11.24 -12.47 -2.71
CA ALA A 138 10.34 -13.13 -3.66
C ALA A 138 10.66 -14.64 -3.80
N ASP A 139 11.95 -15.00 -3.82
CA ASP A 139 12.38 -16.40 -3.79
C ASP A 139 11.96 -17.10 -2.49
N VAL A 140 12.12 -16.43 -1.34
CA VAL A 140 11.67 -16.97 -0.03
C VAL A 140 10.15 -17.17 0.01
N LEU A 141 9.37 -16.27 -0.57
CA LEU A 141 7.91 -16.43 -0.65
C LEU A 141 7.52 -17.62 -1.54
N THR A 142 8.31 -17.90 -2.59
CA THR A 142 8.05 -19.00 -3.53
C THR A 142 8.47 -20.35 -2.97
N ASN A 143 9.66 -20.43 -2.37
CA ASN A 143 10.32 -21.68 -1.99
C ASN A 143 10.28 -21.95 -0.47
N GLY A 144 9.79 -20.99 0.33
CA GLY A 144 9.68 -21.12 1.78
C GLY A 144 11.02 -21.44 2.45
N ALA A 145 11.03 -22.44 3.32
CA ALA A 145 12.23 -22.89 4.02
C ALA A 145 13.31 -23.48 3.12
N ASN A 146 12.96 -23.90 1.89
CA ASN A 146 13.90 -24.44 0.92
C ASN A 146 14.64 -23.35 0.12
N SER A 147 14.28 -22.09 0.29
CA SER A 147 15.01 -20.99 -0.33
C SER A 147 16.41 -20.86 0.27
N GLN A 148 17.42 -20.72 -0.59
CA GLN A 148 18.79 -20.46 -0.17
C GLN A 148 18.91 -19.10 0.60
N TYR A 149 17.93 -18.24 0.47
CA TYR A 149 17.87 -16.92 1.11
C TYR A 149 17.02 -16.89 2.37
N ALA A 150 16.44 -18.02 2.80
CA ALA A 150 15.52 -18.07 3.94
C ALA A 150 16.12 -17.48 5.22
N ALA A 151 17.43 -17.71 5.45
CA ALA A 151 18.14 -17.21 6.63
C ALA A 151 18.42 -15.68 6.58
N ASN A 152 18.28 -15.03 5.44
CA ASN A 152 18.51 -13.59 5.31
C ASN A 152 17.33 -12.74 5.83
N PHE A 153 16.19 -13.36 6.08
CA PHE A 153 14.95 -12.68 6.49
C PHE A 153 14.44 -13.27 7.81
N ALA A 154 14.13 -12.37 8.74
CA ALA A 154 13.40 -12.76 9.94
C ALA A 154 12.01 -13.30 9.56
N ASP A 155 11.44 -14.12 10.45
CA ASP A 155 10.06 -14.57 10.28
C ASP A 155 9.09 -13.39 10.31
N ASP A 156 8.07 -13.44 9.45
CA ASP A 156 7.12 -12.36 9.29
C ASP A 156 5.69 -12.88 9.06
N LYS A 157 4.71 -11.98 9.24
CA LYS A 157 3.30 -12.34 9.17
C LYS A 157 2.84 -12.76 7.78
N LEU A 158 3.46 -12.29 6.71
CA LEU A 158 3.11 -12.69 5.34
C LEU A 158 3.51 -14.15 5.10
N ARG A 159 4.74 -14.52 5.47
CA ARG A 159 5.23 -15.91 5.36
C ARG A 159 4.37 -16.86 6.18
N GLN A 160 4.03 -16.49 7.43
CA GLN A 160 3.13 -17.26 8.30
C GLN A 160 1.77 -17.47 7.64
N THR A 161 1.15 -16.39 7.12
CA THR A 161 -0.16 -16.45 6.46
C THR A 161 -0.12 -17.36 5.22
N ILE A 162 0.92 -17.28 4.40
CA ILE A 162 1.09 -18.14 3.23
C ILE A 162 1.21 -19.61 3.67
N ALA A 163 2.03 -19.89 4.69
CA ALA A 163 2.20 -21.24 5.21
C ALA A 163 0.89 -21.83 5.77
N GLU A 164 0.14 -21.03 6.53
CA GLU A 164 -1.19 -21.43 7.06
C GLU A 164 -2.18 -21.73 5.93
N GLN A 165 -2.19 -20.93 4.86
CA GLN A 165 -3.08 -21.14 3.73
C GLN A 165 -2.72 -22.37 2.91
N THR A 166 -1.42 -22.66 2.75
CA THR A 166 -0.94 -23.82 1.98
C THR A 166 -1.17 -25.15 2.71
N GLN A 167 -1.26 -25.15 4.03
CA GLN A 167 -1.57 -26.35 4.81
C GLN A 167 -3.05 -26.77 4.74
N ASN A 168 -3.94 -25.88 4.29
CA ASN A 168 -5.38 -26.10 4.22
C ASN A 168 -5.86 -26.45 2.79
N VAL A 169 -4.96 -26.70 1.85
CA VAL A 169 -5.23 -27.15 0.49
C VAL A 169 -4.75 -28.58 0.30
#